data_7089e252359a2780452656178632e96c
#
_entry.id   7089e252359a2780452656178632e96c
#
_cell.length_a   1.000
_cell.length_b   1.000
_cell.length_c   1.000
_cell.angle_alpha   90.00
_cell.angle_beta   90.00
_cell.angle_gamma   90.00
#
_symmetry.space_group_name_H-M   'P 1'
#
loop_
_entity.id
_entity.type
_entity.pdbx_description
1 polymer ?
#
loop_
_entity_poly.entity_id
_entity_poly.type
_entity_poly.pdbx_seq_one_letter_code
_entity_poly.pdbx_strand_id
1 'polypeptide(L)'
;IKFHQYMGDKLRDIGIEPKTEEFAVSPRSGIGGLSYAGWSGVILSIGAIIALASGFNKLWYALAALGLITIFWLVMSCFFYKTWFDMFFPQEISRNTLGVLEPEDGKYDYTIILSGHTDTSWCWRHSEHAYKYAKTKPIMGLIATYGKVGFGAVCFFFIALFSVFMAVVNICDYAGAQWAQTMLASQGWNTFM
;
A
#
# COMPACT_ATOMS: atom_id res chain seq x y z
N ILE A 1 25.70 0.04 -1.30
CA ILE A 1 27.00 0.75 -1.22
C ILE A 1 27.83 0.47 -2.47
N LYS A 2 28.07 -0.77 -2.87
CA LYS A 2 28.90 -1.10 -4.06
C LYS A 2 28.40 -0.49 -5.37
N PHE A 3 27.08 -0.40 -5.55
CA PHE A 3 26.51 0.13 -6.79
C PHE A 3 26.73 1.64 -6.94
N HIS A 4 26.54 2.42 -5.88
CA HIS A 4 26.80 3.88 -5.91
C HIS A 4 28.27 4.20 -6.19
N GLN A 5 29.20 3.39 -5.64
CA GLN A 5 30.62 3.50 -5.97
C GLN A 5 30.86 3.24 -7.46
N TYR A 6 30.31 2.15 -7.99
CA TYR A 6 30.40 1.84 -9.42
C TYR A 6 29.87 2.96 -10.31
N MET A 7 28.69 3.54 -9.97
CA MET A 7 28.14 4.68 -10.72
C MET A 7 28.99 5.92 -10.61
N GLY A 8 29.54 6.20 -9.43
CA GLY A 8 30.49 7.28 -9.23
C GLY A 8 31.75 7.13 -10.09
N ASP A 9 32.32 5.92 -10.15
CA ASP A 9 33.47 5.63 -10.98
C ASP A 9 33.16 5.81 -12.48
N LYS A 10 31.98 5.38 -12.92
CA LYS A 10 31.53 5.58 -14.31
C LYS A 10 31.33 7.06 -14.68
N LEU A 11 30.87 7.88 -13.75
CA LEU A 11 30.78 9.33 -13.98
C LEU A 11 32.19 9.94 -14.08
N ARG A 12 33.16 9.53 -13.25
CA ARG A 12 34.55 9.98 -13.36
C ARG A 12 35.23 9.55 -14.66
N ASP A 13 34.93 8.33 -15.14
CA ASP A 13 35.46 7.83 -16.42
C ASP A 13 35.11 8.75 -17.61
N ILE A 14 33.98 9.48 -17.51
CA ILE A 14 33.52 10.44 -18.53
C ILE A 14 33.78 11.89 -18.14
N GLY A 15 34.63 12.13 -17.13
CA GLY A 15 35.04 13.49 -16.72
C GLY A 15 34.05 14.24 -15.85
N ILE A 16 33.04 13.57 -15.30
CA ILE A 16 32.05 14.17 -14.41
C ILE A 16 32.36 13.83 -12.95
N GLU A 17 32.51 14.86 -12.10
CA GLU A 17 32.69 14.63 -10.67
C GLU A 17 31.33 14.26 -10.03
N PRO A 18 31.20 13.03 -9.45
CA PRO A 18 29.95 12.59 -8.87
C PRO A 18 29.66 13.29 -7.54
N LYS A 19 28.43 13.75 -7.37
CA LYS A 19 27.89 14.21 -6.09
C LYS A 19 26.96 13.14 -5.51
N THR A 20 27.12 12.86 -4.23
CA THR A 20 26.24 11.91 -3.52
C THR A 20 25.34 12.68 -2.57
N GLU A 21 24.04 12.48 -2.71
CA GLU A 21 23.01 13.03 -1.83
C GLU A 21 22.44 11.89 -0.96
N GLU A 22 22.49 12.07 0.35
CA GLU A 22 21.93 11.13 1.30
C GLU A 22 20.57 11.63 1.78
N PHE A 23 19.59 10.72 1.89
CA PHE A 23 18.27 11.03 2.39
C PHE A 23 17.67 9.86 3.15
N ALA A 24 16.82 10.17 4.14
CA ALA A 24 16.14 9.15 4.91
C ALA A 24 14.91 8.64 4.17
N VAL A 25 14.74 7.33 4.14
CA VAL A 25 13.58 6.64 3.58
C VAL A 25 13.06 5.61 4.55
N SER A 26 11.78 5.32 4.47
CA SER A 26 11.14 4.23 5.21
C SER A 26 10.75 3.11 4.24
N PRO A 27 11.61 2.12 3.98
CA PRO A 27 11.37 1.09 2.95
C PRO A 27 10.12 0.24 3.24
N ARG A 28 9.70 0.18 4.49
CA ARG A 28 8.51 -0.55 4.93
C ARG A 28 7.22 0.27 4.92
N SER A 29 7.30 1.57 4.63
CA SER A 29 6.14 2.42 4.34
C SER A 29 5.73 2.29 2.87
N GLY A 30 4.58 2.81 2.49
CA GLY A 30 4.09 2.75 1.12
C GLY A 30 3.97 1.31 0.59
N ILE A 31 4.63 1.01 -0.54
CA ILE A 31 4.57 -0.32 -1.19
C ILE A 31 5.11 -1.42 -0.27
N GLY A 32 6.18 -1.15 0.50
CA GLY A 32 6.70 -2.09 1.49
C GLY A 32 5.70 -2.41 2.60
N GLY A 33 4.77 -1.51 2.85
CA GLY A 33 3.69 -1.66 3.84
C GLY A 33 2.48 -2.46 3.39
N LEU A 34 2.39 -2.90 2.12
CA LEU A 34 1.26 -3.70 1.63
C LEU A 34 1.02 -5.00 2.44
N SER A 35 2.05 -5.54 3.05
CA SER A 35 1.92 -6.68 3.96
C SER A 35 1.05 -6.36 5.19
N TYR A 36 1.15 -5.15 5.74
CA TYR A 36 0.32 -4.71 6.88
C TYR A 36 -1.13 -4.51 6.46
N ALA A 37 -1.37 -3.98 5.26
CA ALA A 37 -2.71 -3.92 4.68
C ALA A 37 -3.30 -5.34 4.47
N GLY A 38 -2.48 -6.31 4.04
CA GLY A 38 -2.87 -7.71 3.95
C GLY A 38 -3.29 -8.28 5.31
N TRP A 39 -2.50 -8.05 6.36
CA TRP A 39 -2.83 -8.49 7.71
C TRP A 39 -4.07 -7.79 8.27
N SER A 40 -4.27 -6.50 8.02
CA SER A 40 -5.51 -5.82 8.41
C SER A 40 -6.73 -6.44 7.71
N GLY A 41 -6.61 -6.85 6.45
CA GLY A 41 -7.66 -7.59 5.74
C GLY A 41 -8.00 -8.94 6.38
N VAL A 42 -6.99 -9.69 6.84
CA VAL A 42 -7.19 -10.94 7.58
C VAL A 42 -7.92 -10.67 8.90
N ILE A 43 -7.48 -9.66 9.66
CA ILE A 43 -8.12 -9.27 10.94
C ILE A 43 -9.58 -8.84 10.71
N LEU A 44 -9.83 -8.02 9.67
CA LEU A 44 -11.19 -7.61 9.30
C LEU A 44 -12.08 -8.82 8.98
N SER A 45 -11.56 -9.79 8.21
CA SER A 45 -12.32 -10.98 7.81
C SER A 45 -12.67 -11.85 9.02
N ILE A 46 -11.70 -12.16 9.88
CA ILE A 46 -11.91 -12.96 11.09
C ILE A 46 -12.84 -12.21 12.05
N GLY A 47 -12.60 -10.91 12.26
CA GLY A 47 -13.46 -10.09 13.13
C GLY A 47 -14.90 -10.01 12.63
N ALA A 48 -15.11 -9.89 11.32
CA ALA A 48 -16.44 -9.91 10.73
C ALA A 48 -17.16 -11.23 10.97
N ILE A 49 -16.46 -12.37 10.79
CA ILE A 49 -17.03 -13.70 11.10
C ILE A 49 -17.41 -13.81 12.58
N ILE A 50 -16.54 -13.34 13.47
CA ILE A 50 -16.80 -13.36 14.92
C ILE A 50 -18.01 -12.47 15.24
N ALA A 51 -18.07 -11.24 14.71
CA ALA A 51 -19.18 -10.32 14.93
C ALA A 51 -20.52 -10.91 14.48
N LEU A 52 -20.52 -11.56 13.29
CA LEU A 52 -21.69 -12.22 12.73
C LEU A 52 -22.12 -13.43 13.57
N ALA A 53 -21.16 -14.28 13.98
CA ALA A 53 -21.45 -15.51 14.69
C ALA A 53 -21.88 -15.28 16.16
N SER A 54 -21.28 -14.26 16.81
CA SER A 54 -21.54 -13.98 18.23
C SER A 54 -22.64 -12.96 18.48
N GLY A 55 -23.07 -12.20 17.45
CA GLY A 55 -23.96 -11.07 17.62
C GLY A 55 -23.33 -9.88 18.35
N PHE A 56 -22.00 -9.86 18.55
CA PHE A 56 -21.31 -8.78 19.25
C PHE A 56 -21.17 -7.54 18.37
N ASN A 57 -22.26 -6.79 18.29
CA ASN A 57 -22.41 -5.65 17.38
C ASN A 57 -21.38 -4.53 17.61
N LYS A 58 -20.87 -4.34 18.82
CA LYS A 58 -19.84 -3.32 19.12
C LYS A 58 -18.52 -3.57 18.40
N LEU A 59 -18.23 -4.81 17.99
CA LEU A 59 -17.03 -5.13 17.24
C LEU A 59 -16.98 -4.44 15.87
N TRP A 60 -18.15 -4.15 15.26
CA TRP A 60 -18.22 -3.46 13.97
C TRP A 60 -17.59 -2.07 13.99
N TYR A 61 -17.64 -1.35 15.13
CA TYR A 61 -16.98 -0.04 15.25
C TYR A 61 -15.45 -0.15 15.15
N ALA A 62 -14.88 -1.16 15.81
CA ALA A 62 -13.43 -1.40 15.75
C ALA A 62 -12.98 -1.83 14.34
N LEU A 63 -13.77 -2.70 13.71
CA LEU A 63 -13.50 -3.15 12.34
C LEU A 63 -13.64 -2.00 11.33
N ALA A 64 -14.67 -1.17 11.45
CA ALA A 64 -14.84 0.02 10.61
C ALA A 64 -13.66 0.98 10.76
N ALA A 65 -13.23 1.26 11.99
CA ALA A 65 -12.07 2.11 12.25
C ALA A 65 -10.79 1.54 11.63
N LEU A 66 -10.52 0.24 11.82
CA LEU A 66 -9.36 -0.43 11.21
C LEU A 66 -9.40 -0.36 9.68
N GLY A 67 -10.56 -0.63 9.06
CA GLY A 67 -10.76 -0.55 7.62
C GLY A 67 -10.50 0.85 7.08
N LEU A 68 -11.10 1.87 7.70
CA LEU A 68 -10.95 3.27 7.27
C LEU A 68 -9.51 3.77 7.44
N ILE A 69 -8.86 3.47 8.55
CA ILE A 69 -7.44 3.84 8.77
C ILE A 69 -6.54 3.19 7.72
N THR A 70 -6.76 1.91 7.41
CA THR A 70 -5.95 1.20 6.41
C THR A 70 -6.19 1.77 5.01
N ILE A 71 -7.45 2.04 4.63
CA ILE A 71 -7.78 2.66 3.34
C ILE A 71 -7.14 4.06 3.25
N PHE A 72 -7.30 4.88 4.29
CA PHE A 72 -6.72 6.22 4.34
C PHE A 72 -5.20 6.18 4.17
N TRP A 73 -4.52 5.28 4.90
CA TRP A 73 -3.09 5.09 4.77
C TRP A 73 -2.68 4.68 3.33
N LEU A 74 -3.34 3.67 2.75
CA LEU A 74 -3.05 3.23 1.39
C LEU A 74 -3.25 4.35 0.36
N VAL A 75 -4.36 5.09 0.47
CA VAL A 75 -4.64 6.20 -0.44
C VAL A 75 -3.59 7.30 -0.31
N MET A 76 -3.26 7.70 0.91
CA MET A 76 -2.27 8.76 1.15
C MET A 76 -0.87 8.34 0.71
N SER A 77 -0.46 7.10 0.98
CA SER A 77 0.87 6.62 0.63
C SER A 77 1.02 6.30 -0.87
N CYS A 78 0.04 5.61 -1.47
CA CYS A 78 0.17 5.11 -2.85
C CYS A 78 -0.24 6.12 -3.92
N PHE A 79 -1.26 6.96 -3.66
CA PHE A 79 -1.78 7.91 -4.65
C PHE A 79 -1.29 9.34 -4.43
N PHE A 80 -1.16 9.76 -3.18
CA PHE A 80 -0.74 11.13 -2.85
C PHE A 80 0.72 11.22 -2.43
N TYR A 81 1.45 10.09 -2.36
CA TYR A 81 2.86 10.03 -1.96
C TYR A 81 3.15 10.77 -0.64
N LYS A 82 2.19 10.72 0.30
CA LYS A 82 2.36 11.36 1.61
C LYS A 82 3.16 10.46 2.55
N THR A 83 4.16 11.04 3.20
CA THR A 83 5.09 10.36 4.11
C THR A 83 4.67 10.41 5.58
N TRP A 84 3.41 10.79 5.87
CA TRP A 84 2.92 10.97 7.24
C TRP A 84 3.04 9.73 8.12
N PHE A 85 2.93 8.58 7.49
CA PHE A 85 3.02 7.29 8.19
C PHE A 85 4.45 6.77 8.32
N ASP A 86 5.42 7.40 7.66
CA ASP A 86 6.83 6.97 7.69
C ASP A 86 7.40 7.00 9.10
N MET A 87 6.88 7.90 9.97
CA MET A 87 7.28 7.99 11.37
C MET A 87 7.03 6.70 12.18
N PHE A 88 6.13 5.84 11.73
CA PHE A 88 5.82 4.56 12.40
C PHE A 88 6.72 3.41 11.92
N PHE A 89 7.59 3.65 10.95
CA PHE A 89 8.46 2.64 10.36
C PHE A 89 9.93 2.99 10.56
N PRO A 90 10.81 1.96 10.66
CA PRO A 90 12.25 2.19 10.70
C PRO A 90 12.72 2.95 9.47
N GLN A 91 13.56 3.96 9.69
CA GLN A 91 14.17 4.74 8.63
C GLN A 91 15.53 4.15 8.28
N GLU A 92 15.86 4.17 6.99
CA GLU A 92 17.15 3.79 6.43
C GLU A 92 17.69 4.94 5.59
N ILE A 93 19.01 5.04 5.48
CA ILE A 93 19.64 6.07 4.64
C ILE A 93 19.76 5.51 3.23
N SER A 94 19.15 6.18 2.28
CA SER A 94 19.30 5.94 0.86
C SER A 94 20.19 7.03 0.23
N ARG A 95 20.68 6.77 -1.00
CA ARG A 95 21.63 7.64 -1.68
C ARG A 95 21.27 7.81 -3.13
N ASN A 96 21.36 9.05 -3.62
CA ASN A 96 21.37 9.36 -5.03
C ASN A 96 22.80 9.70 -5.47
N THR A 97 23.20 9.24 -6.64
CA THR A 97 24.45 9.67 -7.28
C THR A 97 24.09 10.59 -8.43
N LEU A 98 24.60 11.82 -8.39
CA LEU A 98 24.31 12.88 -9.33
C LEU A 98 25.59 13.25 -10.08
N GLY A 99 25.48 13.48 -11.38
CA GLY A 99 26.53 14.10 -12.19
C GLY A 99 25.94 15.31 -12.88
N VAL A 100 26.63 16.44 -12.82
CA VAL A 100 26.22 17.68 -13.49
C VAL A 100 27.22 17.97 -14.59
N LEU A 101 26.72 18.16 -15.82
CA LEU A 101 27.46 18.63 -16.97
C LEU A 101 27.04 20.08 -17.18
N GLU A 102 28.00 21.00 -17.03
CA GLU A 102 27.78 22.40 -17.31
C GLU A 102 28.29 22.73 -18.72
N PRO A 103 27.64 23.64 -19.47
CA PRO A 103 28.11 24.10 -20.76
C PRO A 103 29.43 24.87 -20.58
N GLU A 104 30.31 24.79 -21.57
CA GLU A 104 31.63 25.44 -21.54
C GLU A 104 31.58 26.99 -21.40
N ASP A 105 30.54 27.60 -21.93
CA ASP A 105 30.31 29.05 -21.87
C ASP A 105 29.50 29.49 -20.65
N GLY A 106 29.09 28.56 -19.79
CA GLY A 106 28.28 28.82 -18.60
C GLY A 106 26.85 29.33 -18.88
N LYS A 107 26.41 29.32 -20.15
CA LYS A 107 25.07 29.76 -20.55
C LYS A 107 24.24 28.57 -20.96
N TYR A 108 23.01 28.55 -20.53
CA TYR A 108 22.06 27.52 -20.89
C TYR A 108 20.62 28.06 -20.94
N ASP A 109 19.88 27.68 -21.96
CA ASP A 109 18.47 28.06 -22.13
C ASP A 109 17.54 27.01 -21.46
N TYR A 110 18.02 25.79 -21.27
CA TYR A 110 17.24 24.68 -20.64
C TYR A 110 18.17 23.71 -19.94
N THR A 111 17.61 22.99 -18.97
CA THR A 111 18.25 21.90 -18.23
C THR A 111 17.61 20.57 -18.60
N ILE A 112 18.41 19.60 -19.01
CA ILE A 112 17.95 18.24 -19.27
C ILE A 112 18.31 17.38 -18.06
N ILE A 113 17.34 16.72 -17.44
CA ILE A 113 17.54 15.78 -16.35
C ILE A 113 17.36 14.36 -16.89
N LEU A 114 18.44 13.58 -16.90
CA LEU A 114 18.42 12.16 -17.19
C LEU A 114 18.42 11.40 -15.88
N SER A 115 17.37 10.65 -15.60
CA SER A 115 17.27 9.85 -14.38
C SER A 115 17.16 8.36 -14.71
N GLY A 116 17.81 7.53 -13.93
CA GLY A 116 17.78 6.08 -14.05
C GLY A 116 17.58 5.44 -12.68
N HIS A 117 16.68 4.48 -12.61
CA HIS A 117 16.45 3.66 -11.43
C HIS A 117 17.61 2.69 -11.25
N THR A 118 18.27 2.74 -10.12
CA THR A 118 19.47 1.93 -9.82
C THR A 118 19.19 0.80 -8.83
N ASP A 119 18.06 0.86 -8.13
CA ASP A 119 17.60 -0.16 -7.21
C ASP A 119 16.73 -1.19 -7.94
N THR A 120 16.87 -2.43 -7.53
CA THR A 120 15.98 -3.49 -7.98
C THR A 120 14.72 -3.47 -7.10
N SER A 121 13.55 -3.54 -7.73
CA SER A 121 12.31 -3.78 -7.00
C SER A 121 12.41 -5.10 -6.22
N TRP A 122 11.78 -5.16 -5.04
CA TRP A 122 11.68 -6.38 -4.26
C TRP A 122 11.22 -7.53 -5.16
N CYS A 123 11.93 -8.67 -5.06
CA CYS A 123 11.55 -9.87 -5.80
C CYS A 123 10.23 -10.42 -5.24
N TRP A 124 9.15 -10.11 -5.91
CA TRP A 124 7.83 -10.61 -5.57
C TRP A 124 7.71 -12.03 -6.10
N ARG A 125 7.71 -13.03 -5.24
CA ARG A 125 7.60 -14.46 -5.63
C ARG A 125 6.45 -14.74 -6.59
N HIS A 126 5.32 -14.03 -6.46
CA HIS A 126 4.20 -14.17 -7.38
C HIS A 126 4.48 -13.61 -8.79
N SER A 127 5.31 -12.57 -8.93
CA SER A 127 5.71 -12.06 -10.24
C SER A 127 6.70 -12.99 -10.94
N GLU A 128 7.52 -13.72 -10.21
CA GLU A 128 8.37 -14.77 -10.80
C GLU A 128 7.55 -15.89 -11.43
N HIS A 129 6.52 -16.37 -10.73
CA HIS A 129 5.58 -17.34 -11.30
C HIS A 129 4.82 -16.77 -12.49
N ALA A 130 4.35 -15.52 -12.40
CA ALA A 130 3.66 -14.84 -13.47
C ALA A 130 4.55 -14.68 -14.71
N TYR A 131 5.83 -14.36 -14.56
CA TYR A 131 6.78 -14.26 -15.65
C TYR A 131 6.98 -15.59 -16.38
N LYS A 132 7.07 -16.70 -15.65
CA LYS A 132 7.13 -18.05 -16.25
C LYS A 132 5.90 -18.35 -17.08
N TYR A 133 4.70 -18.00 -16.59
CA TYR A 133 3.46 -18.17 -17.34
C TYR A 133 3.33 -17.18 -18.51
N ALA A 134 3.73 -15.92 -18.33
CA ALA A 134 3.64 -14.91 -19.39
C ALA A 134 4.43 -15.26 -20.64
N LYS A 135 5.54 -16.00 -20.48
CA LYS A 135 6.37 -16.45 -21.59
C LYS A 135 5.69 -17.49 -22.48
N THR A 136 4.81 -18.33 -21.91
CA THR A 136 4.12 -19.41 -22.61
C THR A 136 2.63 -19.13 -22.81
N LYS A 137 2.00 -18.43 -21.90
CA LYS A 137 0.56 -18.11 -21.86
C LYS A 137 0.35 -16.69 -21.33
N PRO A 138 0.47 -15.62 -22.15
CA PRO A 138 0.50 -14.24 -21.69
C PRO A 138 -0.74 -13.82 -20.90
N ILE A 139 -1.93 -14.28 -21.28
CA ILE A 139 -3.19 -13.99 -20.54
C ILE A 139 -3.17 -14.62 -19.15
N MET A 140 -2.68 -15.87 -19.04
CA MET A 140 -2.55 -16.55 -17.74
C MET A 140 -1.50 -15.89 -16.84
N GLY A 141 -0.41 -15.37 -17.43
CA GLY A 141 0.58 -14.59 -16.71
C GLY A 141 0.01 -13.29 -16.13
N LEU A 142 -0.81 -12.58 -16.92
CA LEU A 142 -1.52 -11.38 -16.49
C LEU A 142 -2.48 -11.68 -15.32
N ILE A 143 -3.31 -12.72 -15.45
CA ILE A 143 -4.23 -13.17 -14.41
C ILE A 143 -3.47 -13.61 -13.15
N ALA A 144 -2.36 -14.33 -13.27
CA ALA A 144 -1.56 -14.76 -12.14
C ALA A 144 -0.90 -13.59 -11.41
N THR A 145 -0.51 -12.53 -12.14
CA THR A 145 0.13 -11.33 -11.53
C THR A 145 -0.89 -10.43 -10.87
N TYR A 146 -1.93 -10.05 -11.59
CA TYR A 146 -2.87 -9.02 -11.15
C TYR A 146 -4.11 -9.61 -10.48
N GLY A 147 -4.51 -10.82 -10.85
CA GLY A 147 -5.72 -11.44 -10.33
C GLY A 147 -5.68 -11.68 -8.83
N LYS A 148 -4.56 -12.19 -8.29
CA LYS A 148 -4.44 -12.47 -6.84
C LYS A 148 -4.39 -11.18 -6.01
N VAL A 149 -3.59 -10.19 -6.44
CA VAL A 149 -3.48 -8.90 -5.75
C VAL A 149 -4.77 -8.12 -5.89
N GLY A 150 -5.32 -8.06 -7.10
CA GLY A 150 -6.59 -7.37 -7.36
C GLY A 150 -7.75 -8.00 -6.62
N PHE A 151 -7.87 -9.33 -6.62
CA PHE A 151 -8.91 -10.04 -5.87
C PHE A 151 -8.80 -9.79 -4.37
N GLY A 152 -7.59 -9.87 -3.80
CA GLY A 152 -7.36 -9.57 -2.39
C GLY A 152 -7.73 -8.13 -2.03
N ALA A 153 -7.37 -7.16 -2.88
CA ALA A 153 -7.74 -5.76 -2.69
C ALA A 153 -9.26 -5.55 -2.76
N VAL A 154 -9.92 -6.16 -3.74
CA VAL A 154 -11.39 -6.10 -3.88
C VAL A 154 -12.07 -6.69 -2.64
N CYS A 155 -11.66 -7.87 -2.19
CA CYS A 155 -12.20 -8.49 -0.97
C CYS A 155 -11.98 -7.58 0.25
N PHE A 156 -10.78 -7.03 0.41
CA PHE A 156 -10.48 -6.09 1.50
C PHE A 156 -11.42 -4.88 1.49
N PHE A 157 -11.58 -4.24 0.33
CA PHE A 157 -12.47 -3.08 0.20
C PHE A 157 -13.92 -3.43 0.54
N PHE A 158 -14.42 -4.56 0.06
CA PHE A 158 -15.79 -4.99 0.38
C PHE A 158 -15.98 -5.27 1.86
N ILE A 159 -15.04 -5.95 2.52
CA ILE A 159 -15.13 -6.23 3.96
C ILE A 159 -15.03 -4.94 4.77
N ALA A 160 -14.15 -4.01 4.40
CA ALA A 160 -14.01 -2.72 5.06
C ALA A 160 -15.29 -1.89 4.92
N LEU A 161 -15.85 -1.77 3.71
CA LEU A 161 -17.11 -1.07 3.46
C LEU A 161 -18.28 -1.72 4.19
N PHE A 162 -18.35 -3.05 4.19
CA PHE A 162 -19.37 -3.78 4.94
C PHE A 162 -19.26 -3.52 6.45
N SER A 163 -18.06 -3.47 6.99
CA SER A 163 -17.84 -3.14 8.41
C SER A 163 -18.30 -1.72 8.74
N VAL A 164 -18.03 -0.75 7.85
CA VAL A 164 -18.54 0.62 7.99
C VAL A 164 -20.08 0.65 7.92
N PHE A 165 -20.65 -0.05 6.95
CA PHE A 165 -22.11 -0.16 6.84
C PHE A 165 -22.75 -0.73 8.11
N MET A 166 -22.20 -1.82 8.66
CA MET A 166 -22.67 -2.43 9.89
C MET A 166 -22.50 -1.51 11.10
N ALA A 167 -21.41 -0.74 11.19
CA ALA A 167 -21.24 0.26 12.22
C ALA A 167 -22.32 1.37 12.13
N VAL A 168 -22.64 1.83 10.93
CA VAL A 168 -23.72 2.81 10.69
C VAL A 168 -25.08 2.23 11.09
N VAL A 169 -25.37 0.98 10.71
CA VAL A 169 -26.62 0.30 11.12
C VAL A 169 -26.75 0.28 12.64
N ASN A 170 -25.67 -0.06 13.37
CA ASN A 170 -25.69 -0.06 14.84
C ASN A 170 -25.89 1.35 15.43
N ILE A 171 -25.31 2.38 14.82
CA ILE A 171 -25.54 3.78 15.23
C ILE A 171 -27.00 4.16 15.03
N CYS A 172 -27.57 3.82 13.88
CA CYS A 172 -28.98 4.09 13.57
C CYS A 172 -29.94 3.31 14.48
N ASP A 173 -29.61 2.07 14.82
CA ASP A 173 -30.38 1.27 15.79
C ASP A 173 -30.36 1.94 17.16
N TYR A 174 -29.20 2.33 17.64
CA TYR A 174 -29.06 3.08 18.90
C TYR A 174 -29.86 4.40 18.89
N ALA A 175 -29.93 5.06 17.74
CA ALA A 175 -30.73 6.28 17.54
C ALA A 175 -32.25 6.00 17.38
N GLY A 176 -32.69 4.75 17.46
CA GLY A 176 -34.09 4.35 17.38
C GLY A 176 -34.67 4.28 15.97
N ALA A 177 -33.84 4.16 14.93
CA ALA A 177 -34.30 4.04 13.55
C ALA A 177 -34.93 2.67 13.29
N GLN A 178 -36.23 2.62 13.01
CA GLN A 178 -37.01 1.38 12.83
C GLN A 178 -36.41 0.44 11.77
N TRP A 179 -35.93 1.01 10.65
CA TRP A 179 -35.33 0.19 9.57
C TRP A 179 -34.08 -0.59 10.04
N ALA A 180 -33.24 0.03 10.88
CA ALA A 180 -32.05 -0.59 11.42
C ALA A 180 -32.44 -1.71 12.40
N GLN A 181 -33.41 -1.47 13.27
CA GLN A 181 -33.96 -2.45 14.18
C GLN A 181 -34.54 -3.67 13.44
N THR A 182 -35.31 -3.40 12.38
CA THR A 182 -35.86 -4.46 11.53
C THR A 182 -34.76 -5.28 10.86
N MET A 183 -33.72 -4.62 10.37
CA MET A 183 -32.59 -5.28 9.72
C MET A 183 -31.82 -6.18 10.68
N LEU A 184 -31.51 -5.69 11.86
CA LEU A 184 -30.81 -6.48 12.89
C LEU A 184 -31.68 -7.63 13.41
N ALA A 185 -32.97 -7.41 13.61
CA ALA A 185 -33.94 -8.42 14.02
C ALA A 185 -34.07 -9.56 13.00
N SER A 186 -34.14 -9.23 11.72
CA SER A 186 -34.27 -10.24 10.65
C SER A 186 -33.06 -11.18 10.55
N GLN A 187 -31.92 -10.78 11.07
CA GLN A 187 -30.69 -11.59 11.10
C GLN A 187 -30.48 -12.35 12.40
N GLY A 188 -31.44 -12.33 13.34
CA GLY A 188 -31.35 -13.01 14.62
C GLY A 188 -30.36 -12.37 15.61
N TRP A 189 -29.93 -11.12 15.35
CA TRP A 189 -28.91 -10.44 16.13
C TRP A 189 -29.42 -9.72 17.39
N ASN A 190 -30.74 -9.73 17.64
CA ASN A 190 -31.34 -9.08 18.81
C ASN A 190 -31.19 -9.86 20.12
N THR A 191 -30.51 -11.01 20.14
CA THR A 191 -30.52 -11.93 21.30
C THR A 191 -29.45 -11.62 22.34
N PHE A 192 -28.63 -10.58 22.16
CA PHE A 192 -27.49 -10.27 23.04
C PHE A 192 -27.38 -8.77 23.43
N MET A 193 -28.49 -8.10 23.62
CA MET A 193 -28.52 -6.81 24.34
C MET A 193 -28.73 -6.98 25.82
#